data_1eed3ea3e95db82608f8dae0a49bec92
#
_entry.id   1eed3ea3e95db82608f8dae0a49bec92
#
_cell.length_a   1.000
_cell.length_b   1.000
_cell.length_c   1.000
_cell.angle_alpha   90.00
_cell.angle_beta   90.00
_cell.angle_gamma   90.00
#
_symmetry.space_group_name_H-M   'P 1'
#
loop_
_entity.id
_entity.type
_entity.pdbx_description
1 polymer ?
#
loop_
_entity_poly.entity_id
_entity_poly.type
_entity_poly.pdbx_seq_one_letter_code
_entity_poly.pdbx_strand_id
1 'polypeptide(L)'
;AYNAATGGLTRRGDATQGSTQRMHTTRADLQGNVTLGGFYNEILTGVAYENYDLLRTDMIRCKNVKDFNIYNPSYGRASKCTTVSASDSDQRIQQESYSAYAQDALYLTDNWIAVAGMRYQYYTQYAGKGRPFKVNTDSSDEQWTPKFGLVYKLTPSISLFGNVAKAFMPQSSIVSYIGDLPPETSTSYE
;
A
#
# COMPACT_ATOMS: atom_id res chain seq x y z
N ALA A 1 -18.39 -24.26 0.65
CA ALA A 1 -19.80 -24.35 1.06
C ALA A 1 -19.89 -25.16 2.34
N TYR A 2 -20.78 -24.78 3.24
CA TYR A 2 -21.06 -25.43 4.52
C TYR A 2 -22.46 -26.05 4.49
N ASN A 3 -22.57 -27.28 4.96
CA ASN A 3 -23.85 -27.96 5.13
C ASN A 3 -24.16 -28.10 6.63
N ALA A 4 -25.11 -27.33 7.12
CA ALA A 4 -25.47 -27.30 8.54
C ALA A 4 -26.04 -28.62 9.06
N ALA A 5 -26.76 -29.38 8.22
CA ALA A 5 -27.39 -30.65 8.62
C ALA A 5 -26.37 -31.76 8.85
N THR A 6 -25.27 -31.77 8.09
CA THR A 6 -24.27 -32.84 8.16
C THR A 6 -22.95 -32.39 8.78
N GLY A 7 -22.76 -31.09 9.04
CA GLY A 7 -21.48 -30.53 9.46
C GLY A 7 -20.39 -30.51 8.36
N GLY A 8 -20.73 -30.91 7.16
CA GLY A 8 -19.80 -30.99 6.02
C GLY A 8 -19.35 -29.60 5.55
N LEU A 9 -18.03 -29.39 5.44
CA LEU A 9 -17.44 -28.16 4.94
C LEU A 9 -16.59 -28.47 3.70
N THR A 10 -16.92 -27.81 2.58
CA THR A 10 -16.09 -27.85 1.39
C THR A 10 -14.98 -26.82 1.53
N ARG A 11 -13.74 -27.29 1.59
CA ARG A 11 -12.54 -26.46 1.65
C ARG A 11 -11.94 -26.29 0.25
N ARG A 12 -11.30 -25.15 0.05
CA ARG A 12 -10.48 -24.87 -1.13
C ARG A 12 -9.06 -24.61 -0.66
N GLY A 13 -8.11 -25.32 -1.22
CA GLY A 13 -6.70 -25.06 -1.02
C GLY A 13 -6.16 -24.26 -2.20
N ASP A 14 -5.64 -23.08 -1.95
CA ASP A 14 -4.97 -22.26 -2.94
C ASP A 14 -3.50 -22.10 -2.51
N ALA A 15 -2.58 -22.26 -3.46
CA ALA A 15 -1.16 -22.11 -3.23
C ALA A 15 -0.47 -21.50 -4.46
N THR A 16 0.76 -21.09 -4.31
CA THR A 16 1.65 -20.77 -5.44
C THR A 16 2.94 -21.55 -5.29
N GLN A 17 3.52 -22.01 -6.39
CA GLN A 17 4.82 -22.70 -6.39
C GLN A 17 5.99 -21.71 -6.40
N GLY A 18 5.76 -20.47 -6.75
CA GLY A 18 6.79 -19.44 -6.75
C GLY A 18 6.20 -18.04 -6.52
N SER A 19 6.87 -17.28 -5.67
CA SER A 19 6.59 -15.86 -5.48
C SER A 19 7.91 -15.11 -5.39
N THR A 20 8.08 -14.14 -6.26
CA THR A 20 9.23 -13.22 -6.23
C THR A 20 8.69 -11.83 -6.01
N GLN A 21 9.23 -11.16 -5.00
CA GLN A 21 8.93 -9.76 -4.73
C GLN A 21 10.23 -8.98 -4.70
N ARG A 22 10.27 -7.87 -5.42
CA ARG A 22 11.41 -6.96 -5.45
C ARG A 22 10.90 -5.57 -5.14
N MET A 23 11.63 -4.87 -4.30
CA MET A 23 11.37 -3.47 -3.99
C MET A 23 12.69 -2.71 -4.03
N HIS A 24 12.73 -1.63 -4.78
CA HIS A 24 13.84 -0.70 -4.83
C HIS A 24 13.33 0.66 -4.41
N THR A 25 13.99 1.26 -3.42
CA THR A 25 13.69 2.61 -2.95
C THR A 25 14.98 3.42 -2.96
N THR A 26 14.94 4.57 -3.59
CA THR A 26 16.02 5.56 -3.56
C THR A 26 15.44 6.87 -3.11
N ARG A 27 16.12 7.52 -2.16
CA ARG A 27 15.68 8.79 -1.59
C ARG A 27 16.89 9.71 -1.41
N ALA A 28 16.68 10.99 -1.69
CA ALA A 28 17.65 12.05 -1.40
C ALA A 28 16.94 13.19 -0.67
N ASP A 29 17.48 13.56 0.47
CA ASP A 29 16.95 14.62 1.34
C ASP A 29 17.96 15.73 1.51
N LEU A 30 17.46 16.97 1.59
CA LEU A 30 18.17 18.15 2.00
C LEU A 30 17.45 18.77 3.21
N GLN A 31 18.15 18.90 4.31
CA GLN A 31 17.65 19.55 5.52
C GLN A 31 18.51 20.75 5.85
N GLY A 32 17.88 21.83 6.25
CA GLY A 32 18.58 23.06 6.65
C GLY A 32 17.70 23.96 7.50
N ASN A 33 18.36 24.89 8.14
CA ASN A 33 17.73 25.89 8.98
C ASN A 33 17.96 27.27 8.39
N VAL A 34 16.93 28.12 8.40
CA VAL A 34 17.01 29.47 7.88
C VAL A 34 16.07 30.40 8.66
N THR A 35 16.47 31.64 8.81
CA THR A 35 15.59 32.68 9.37
C THR A 35 14.98 33.49 8.25
N LEU A 36 13.66 33.38 8.07
CA LEU A 36 12.90 34.10 7.06
C LEU A 36 11.85 34.98 7.71
N GLY A 37 11.83 36.26 7.36
CA GLY A 37 10.86 37.21 7.93
C GLY A 37 10.92 37.39 9.45
N GLY A 38 12.06 37.08 10.06
CA GLY A 38 12.25 37.11 11.52
C GLY A 38 11.85 35.80 12.23
N PHE A 39 11.37 34.82 11.52
CA PHE A 39 11.03 33.52 12.09
C PHE A 39 12.10 32.47 11.77
N TYR A 40 12.38 31.61 12.73
CA TYR A 40 13.25 30.46 12.54
C TYR A 40 12.47 29.32 11.87
N ASN A 41 13.07 28.74 10.83
CA ASN A 41 12.47 27.68 10.02
C ASN A 41 13.43 26.50 9.95
N GLU A 42 12.87 25.29 10.08
CA GLU A 42 13.56 24.03 9.80
C GLU A 42 12.94 23.42 8.55
N ILE A 43 13.67 23.51 7.44
CA ILE A 43 13.20 23.08 6.12
C ILE A 43 13.75 21.71 5.81
N LEU A 44 12.87 20.80 5.37
CA LEU A 44 13.21 19.52 4.79
C LEU A 44 12.62 19.47 3.38
N THR A 45 13.44 19.15 2.39
CA THR A 45 12.98 18.87 1.02
C THR A 45 13.66 17.64 0.51
N GLY A 46 13.04 16.95 -0.43
CA GLY A 46 13.63 15.73 -0.98
C GLY A 46 12.88 15.19 -2.18
N VAL A 47 13.49 14.19 -2.78
CA VAL A 47 12.95 13.39 -3.88
C VAL A 47 13.06 11.92 -3.54
N ALA A 48 12.11 11.13 -4.02
CA ALA A 48 12.17 9.69 -3.86
C ALA A 48 11.69 8.97 -5.12
N TYR A 49 12.31 7.83 -5.39
CA TYR A 49 11.94 6.87 -6.41
C TYR A 49 11.67 5.53 -5.74
N GLU A 50 10.56 4.90 -6.10
CA GLU A 50 10.18 3.59 -5.59
C GLU A 50 9.74 2.72 -6.76
N ASN A 51 10.23 1.48 -6.78
CA ASN A 51 9.83 0.47 -7.74
C ASN A 51 9.47 -0.81 -6.99
N TYR A 52 8.29 -1.33 -7.27
CA TYR A 52 7.77 -2.56 -6.71
C TYR A 52 7.39 -3.52 -7.83
N ASP A 53 7.89 -4.76 -7.79
CA ASP A 53 7.54 -5.84 -8.72
C ASP A 53 7.24 -7.12 -7.93
N LEU A 54 6.02 -7.60 -8.05
CA LEU A 54 5.54 -8.86 -7.51
C LEU A 54 5.17 -9.79 -8.64
N LEU A 55 5.75 -10.98 -8.66
CA LEU A 55 5.38 -12.07 -9.56
C LEU A 55 5.04 -13.33 -8.75
N ARG A 56 3.86 -13.88 -8.96
CA ARG A 56 3.45 -15.19 -8.44
C ARG A 56 3.22 -16.14 -9.60
N THR A 57 4.06 -17.15 -9.71
CA THR A 57 3.96 -18.19 -10.74
C THR A 57 3.16 -19.40 -10.25
N ASP A 58 2.67 -20.20 -11.19
CA ASP A 58 2.07 -21.53 -10.92
C ASP A 58 1.08 -21.55 -9.75
N MET A 59 -0.02 -20.81 -9.94
CA MET A 59 -1.12 -20.81 -8.97
C MET A 59 -1.82 -22.16 -8.94
N ILE A 60 -1.74 -22.85 -7.82
CA ILE A 60 -2.43 -24.12 -7.58
C ILE A 60 -3.85 -23.80 -7.11
N ARG A 61 -4.83 -24.38 -7.78
CA ARG A 61 -6.26 -24.27 -7.46
C ARG A 61 -6.84 -25.65 -7.23
N CYS A 62 -7.03 -26.01 -5.98
CA CYS A 62 -7.62 -27.28 -5.59
C CYS A 62 -9.12 -27.18 -5.57
N LYS A 63 -9.79 -28.01 -6.41
CA LYS A 63 -11.23 -28.15 -6.31
C LYS A 63 -11.59 -28.93 -5.07
N ASN A 64 -12.46 -28.33 -4.27
CA ASN A 64 -13.37 -28.89 -3.27
C ASN A 64 -12.99 -30.23 -2.65
N VAL A 65 -12.22 -30.19 -1.59
CA VAL A 65 -12.09 -31.34 -0.71
C VAL A 65 -13.32 -31.37 0.20
N LYS A 66 -14.20 -32.36 0.00
CA LYS A 66 -15.43 -32.56 0.79
C LYS A 66 -15.19 -33.48 1.98
N ASP A 67 -14.03 -33.39 2.61
CA ASP A 67 -13.57 -34.37 3.62
C ASP A 67 -13.53 -33.80 5.03
N PHE A 68 -13.96 -32.57 5.24
CA PHE A 68 -13.92 -31.96 6.55
C PHE A 68 -15.34 -31.82 7.14
N ASN A 69 -15.49 -32.32 8.37
CA ASN A 69 -16.72 -32.20 9.13
C ASN A 69 -16.45 -31.41 10.40
N ILE A 70 -17.23 -30.34 10.63
CA ILE A 70 -17.02 -29.47 11.80
C ILE A 70 -17.48 -30.13 13.10
N TYR A 71 -18.42 -31.08 13.04
CA TYR A 71 -18.90 -31.81 14.22
C TYR A 71 -17.98 -32.97 14.62
N ASN A 72 -17.19 -33.46 13.65
CA ASN A 72 -16.16 -34.49 13.87
C ASN A 72 -14.91 -34.14 13.07
N PRO A 73 -14.11 -33.16 13.51
CA PRO A 73 -13.00 -32.64 12.74
C PRO A 73 -11.85 -33.64 12.66
N SER A 74 -11.36 -33.92 11.46
CA SER A 74 -10.14 -34.65 11.19
C SER A 74 -9.11 -33.73 10.55
N TYR A 75 -7.99 -33.51 11.23
CA TYR A 75 -6.91 -32.64 10.78
C TYR A 75 -5.82 -33.43 10.04
N GLY A 76 -4.96 -32.71 9.30
CA GLY A 76 -3.81 -33.32 8.61
C GLY A 76 -4.14 -34.01 7.28
N ARG A 77 -5.39 -34.09 6.87
CA ARG A 77 -5.77 -34.58 5.55
C ARG A 77 -5.79 -33.44 4.54
N ALA A 78 -4.61 -32.93 4.18
CA ALA A 78 -4.49 -32.02 3.05
C ALA A 78 -4.59 -32.82 1.75
N SER A 79 -5.43 -32.38 0.84
CA SER A 79 -5.40 -32.92 -0.52
C SER A 79 -4.07 -32.52 -1.16
N LYS A 80 -3.34 -33.49 -1.71
CA LYS A 80 -2.15 -33.23 -2.52
C LYS A 80 -2.57 -32.74 -3.89
N CYS A 81 -3.06 -31.52 -3.96
CA CYS A 81 -3.44 -30.89 -5.21
C CYS A 81 -2.20 -30.26 -5.86
N THR A 82 -1.96 -30.60 -7.10
CA THR A 82 -0.87 -30.08 -7.93
C THR A 82 -1.38 -29.41 -9.20
N THR A 83 -2.71 -29.21 -9.33
CA THR A 83 -3.29 -28.65 -10.53
C THR A 83 -2.97 -27.17 -10.64
N VAL A 84 -2.14 -26.84 -11.60
CA VAL A 84 -1.83 -25.44 -11.95
C VAL A 84 -2.97 -24.86 -12.78
N SER A 85 -3.49 -23.72 -12.33
CA SER A 85 -4.50 -22.96 -13.05
C SER A 85 -3.84 -22.00 -14.03
N ALA A 86 -3.94 -22.25 -15.32
CA ALA A 86 -3.39 -21.34 -16.33
C ALA A 86 -3.99 -19.93 -16.24
N SER A 87 -5.29 -19.82 -15.99
CA SER A 87 -5.97 -18.52 -15.91
C SER A 87 -5.64 -17.70 -14.66
N ASP A 88 -5.14 -18.35 -13.60
CA ASP A 88 -4.80 -17.68 -12.34
C ASP A 88 -3.30 -17.56 -12.11
N SER A 89 -2.48 -18.21 -12.93
CA SER A 89 -1.02 -18.17 -12.83
C SER A 89 -0.43 -16.87 -13.33
N ASP A 90 0.87 -16.68 -13.07
CA ASP A 90 1.66 -15.53 -13.50
C ASP A 90 1.02 -14.19 -13.10
N GLN A 91 0.52 -14.13 -11.87
CA GLN A 91 0.01 -12.89 -11.29
C GLN A 91 1.15 -11.91 -11.12
N ARG A 92 1.09 -10.79 -11.83
CA ARG A 92 2.10 -9.74 -11.77
C ARG A 92 1.49 -8.43 -11.33
N ILE A 93 2.18 -7.74 -10.43
CA ILE A 93 1.89 -6.37 -10.02
C ILE A 93 3.19 -5.60 -10.08
N GLN A 94 3.22 -4.57 -10.89
CA GLN A 94 4.33 -3.62 -10.96
C GLN A 94 3.80 -2.24 -10.61
N GLN A 95 4.55 -1.53 -9.79
CA GLN A 95 4.27 -0.14 -9.45
C GLN A 95 5.59 0.62 -9.44
N GLU A 96 5.60 1.75 -10.09
CA GLU A 96 6.71 2.68 -10.12
C GLU A 96 6.22 4.04 -9.68
N SER A 97 6.98 4.73 -8.84
CA SER A 97 6.59 6.06 -8.38
C SER A 97 7.78 7.00 -8.21
N TYR A 98 7.53 8.24 -8.55
CA TYR A 98 8.43 9.38 -8.41
C TYR A 98 7.76 10.41 -7.52
N SER A 99 8.46 10.91 -6.53
CA SER A 99 7.91 11.93 -5.66
C SER A 99 8.91 13.03 -5.32
N ALA A 100 8.37 14.22 -5.13
CA ALA A 100 9.08 15.36 -4.56
C ALA A 100 8.27 15.90 -3.39
N TYR A 101 8.94 16.36 -2.35
CA TYR A 101 8.28 16.87 -1.16
C TYR A 101 9.08 17.99 -0.51
N ALA A 102 8.35 18.86 0.17
CA ALA A 102 8.91 19.87 1.03
C ALA A 102 8.09 19.98 2.31
N GLN A 103 8.76 20.29 3.40
CA GLN A 103 8.17 20.54 4.70
C GLN A 103 8.93 21.66 5.39
N ASP A 104 8.20 22.48 6.11
CA ASP A 104 8.76 23.50 6.98
C ASP A 104 8.18 23.37 8.38
N ALA A 105 9.03 23.48 9.39
CA ALA A 105 8.65 23.70 10.77
C ALA A 105 9.00 25.14 11.13
N LEU A 106 7.98 25.98 11.17
CA LEU A 106 8.03 27.40 11.41
C LEU A 106 7.85 27.67 12.91
N TYR A 107 8.87 28.24 13.55
CA TYR A 107 8.84 28.66 14.95
C TYR A 107 8.23 30.07 15.03
N LEU A 108 6.92 30.13 15.28
CA LEU A 108 6.16 31.37 15.38
C LEU A 108 6.54 32.15 16.65
N THR A 109 6.77 31.44 17.75
CA THR A 109 7.24 31.91 19.04
C THR A 109 8.05 30.81 19.73
N ASP A 110 8.59 31.04 20.90
CA ASP A 110 9.27 30.02 21.72
C ASP A 110 8.33 28.83 22.05
N ASN A 111 7.03 29.10 22.10
CA ASN A 111 6.03 28.11 22.50
C ASN A 111 5.22 27.55 21.32
N TRP A 112 5.13 28.23 20.18
CA TRP A 112 4.31 27.81 19.05
C TRP A 112 5.16 27.41 17.85
N ILE A 113 4.93 26.19 17.34
CA ILE A 113 5.56 25.68 16.11
C ILE A 113 4.46 25.24 15.17
N ALA A 114 4.43 25.82 13.98
CA ALA A 114 3.56 25.37 12.88
C ALA A 114 4.37 24.50 11.93
N VAL A 115 3.82 23.35 11.54
CA VAL A 115 4.45 22.47 10.56
C VAL A 115 3.54 22.42 9.33
N ALA A 116 4.09 22.71 8.16
CA ALA A 116 3.38 22.58 6.90
C ALA A 116 4.23 21.76 5.93
N GLY A 117 3.59 20.89 5.16
CA GLY A 117 4.29 20.08 4.18
C GLY A 117 3.39 19.69 3.04
N MET A 118 4.04 19.44 1.90
CA MET A 118 3.39 19.00 0.67
C MET A 118 4.26 17.94 0.01
N ARG A 119 3.64 16.87 -0.49
CA ARG A 119 4.27 15.88 -1.37
C ARG A 119 3.48 15.79 -2.66
N TYR A 120 4.17 15.85 -3.76
CA TYR A 120 3.70 15.47 -5.08
C TYR A 120 4.22 14.08 -5.39
N GLN A 121 3.38 13.21 -5.93
CA GLN A 121 3.77 11.88 -6.35
C GLN A 121 3.07 11.54 -7.66
N TYR A 122 3.88 11.16 -8.66
CA TYR A 122 3.44 10.53 -9.89
C TYR A 122 3.72 9.02 -9.78
N TYR A 123 2.78 8.20 -10.24
CA TYR A 123 2.96 6.75 -10.22
C TYR A 123 2.36 6.09 -11.45
N THR A 124 2.90 4.93 -11.79
CA THR A 124 2.39 4.03 -12.81
C THR A 124 2.09 2.68 -12.17
N GLN A 125 1.05 2.01 -12.67
CA GLN A 125 0.64 0.69 -12.22
C GLN A 125 0.39 -0.22 -13.42
N TYR A 126 0.93 -1.44 -13.33
CA TYR A 126 0.71 -2.49 -14.29
C TYR A 126 0.41 -3.78 -13.53
N ALA A 127 -0.77 -4.38 -13.77
CA ALA A 127 -1.15 -5.62 -13.11
C ALA A 127 -1.98 -6.51 -14.02
N GLY A 128 -1.78 -7.82 -13.86
CA GLY A 128 -2.51 -8.81 -14.63
C GLY A 128 -2.17 -10.23 -14.21
N LYS A 129 -2.71 -11.20 -14.95
CA LYS A 129 -2.49 -12.62 -14.72
C LYS A 129 -2.84 -13.46 -15.95
N GLY A 130 -2.49 -14.74 -15.88
CA GLY A 130 -2.96 -15.77 -16.81
C GLY A 130 -1.93 -16.19 -17.84
N ARG A 131 -2.23 -17.33 -18.46
CA ARG A 131 -1.52 -17.91 -19.60
C ARG A 131 -2.50 -18.19 -20.74
N PRO A 132 -2.57 -17.34 -21.80
CA PRO A 132 -1.74 -16.14 -22.00
C PRO A 132 -2.00 -15.03 -20.99
N PHE A 133 -0.99 -14.19 -20.75
CA PHE A 133 -1.08 -13.08 -19.78
C PHE A 133 -2.10 -12.05 -20.23
N LYS A 134 -3.00 -11.68 -19.31
CA LYS A 134 -4.02 -10.65 -19.53
C LYS A 134 -3.78 -9.51 -18.59
N VAL A 135 -3.58 -8.32 -19.15
CA VAL A 135 -3.48 -7.05 -18.41
C VAL A 135 -4.85 -6.64 -17.90
N ASN A 136 -4.96 -6.32 -16.64
CA ASN A 136 -6.18 -5.83 -15.99
C ASN A 136 -6.02 -4.44 -15.40
N THR A 137 -4.81 -3.98 -15.16
CA THR A 137 -4.48 -2.61 -14.79
C THR A 137 -3.28 -2.17 -15.62
N ASP A 138 -3.39 -1.04 -16.28
CA ASP A 138 -2.31 -0.31 -16.94
C ASP A 138 -2.69 1.17 -16.87
N SER A 139 -2.24 1.84 -15.83
CA SER A 139 -2.66 3.20 -15.51
C SER A 139 -1.52 4.01 -14.89
N SER A 140 -1.66 5.32 -14.99
CA SER A 140 -0.82 6.28 -14.31
C SER A 140 -1.67 7.40 -13.74
N ASP A 141 -1.25 7.97 -12.63
CA ASP A 141 -1.93 9.09 -12.01
C ASP A 141 -0.94 9.88 -11.15
N GLU A 142 -1.38 11.03 -10.67
CA GLU A 142 -0.60 11.91 -9.80
C GLU A 142 -1.43 12.38 -8.61
N GLN A 143 -0.77 12.57 -7.48
CA GLN A 143 -1.44 12.99 -6.26
C GLN A 143 -0.63 14.02 -5.47
N TRP A 144 -1.36 14.96 -4.89
CA TRP A 144 -0.86 15.95 -3.95
C TRP A 144 -1.34 15.61 -2.55
N THR A 145 -0.40 15.45 -1.62
CA THR A 145 -0.71 15.08 -0.23
C THR A 145 -0.19 16.16 0.73
N PRO A 146 -1.05 17.15 1.04
CA PRO A 146 -0.74 18.17 2.05
C PRO A 146 -0.79 17.60 3.46
N LYS A 147 0.03 18.17 4.34
CA LYS A 147 -0.04 17.98 5.78
C LYS A 147 0.15 19.31 6.49
N PHE A 148 -0.53 19.45 7.61
CA PHE A 148 -0.41 20.60 8.49
C PHE A 148 -0.46 20.13 9.94
N GLY A 149 0.38 20.72 10.80
CA GLY A 149 0.43 20.44 12.22
C GLY A 149 0.71 21.71 13.03
N LEU A 150 0.26 21.70 14.26
CA LEU A 150 0.54 22.76 15.23
C LEU A 150 0.98 22.13 16.54
N VAL A 151 2.05 22.66 17.10
CA VAL A 151 2.58 22.25 18.39
C VAL A 151 2.59 23.45 19.33
N TYR A 152 2.06 23.25 20.53
CA TYR A 152 2.11 24.22 21.62
C TYR A 152 2.89 23.66 22.80
N LYS A 153 4.03 24.26 23.13
CA LYS A 153 4.83 23.93 24.31
C LYS A 153 4.24 24.62 25.55
N LEU A 154 3.47 23.88 26.31
CA LEU A 154 2.85 24.39 27.55
C LEU A 154 3.88 24.64 28.62
N THR A 155 4.85 23.74 28.76
CA THR A 155 6.03 23.83 29.63
C THR A 155 7.23 23.22 28.89
N PRO A 156 8.47 23.35 29.42
CA PRO A 156 9.62 22.65 28.85
C PRO A 156 9.47 21.13 28.76
N SER A 157 8.56 20.54 29.54
CA SER A 157 8.37 19.09 29.64
C SER A 157 7.01 18.62 29.06
N ILE A 158 6.11 19.54 28.70
CA ILE A 158 4.77 19.21 28.24
C ILE A 158 4.46 19.98 26.95
N SER A 159 4.12 19.25 25.89
CA SER A 159 3.66 19.83 24.63
C SER A 159 2.31 19.24 24.23
N LEU A 160 1.45 20.07 23.68
CA LEU A 160 0.21 19.68 23.01
C LEU A 160 0.44 19.77 21.51
N PHE A 161 -0.13 18.88 20.75
CA PHE A 161 -0.07 18.93 19.29
C PHE A 161 -1.37 18.50 18.65
N GLY A 162 -1.58 18.94 17.44
CA GLY A 162 -2.63 18.49 16.57
C GLY A 162 -2.14 18.50 15.14
N ASN A 163 -2.59 17.55 14.32
CA ASN A 163 -2.24 17.51 12.92
C ASN A 163 -3.41 17.06 12.03
N VAL A 164 -3.34 17.47 10.77
CA VAL A 164 -4.17 16.97 9.68
C VAL A 164 -3.27 16.58 8.52
N ALA A 165 -3.48 15.40 7.96
CA ALA A 165 -2.70 14.93 6.84
C ALA A 165 -3.60 14.21 5.83
N LYS A 166 -3.37 14.47 4.53
CA LYS A 166 -3.97 13.75 3.42
C LYS A 166 -3.05 12.61 3.00
N ALA A 167 -3.62 11.45 2.74
CA ALA A 167 -2.90 10.30 2.18
C ALA A 167 -3.70 9.72 1.02
N PHE A 168 -3.06 8.91 0.18
CA PHE A 168 -3.72 8.18 -0.88
C PHE A 168 -3.09 6.79 -1.03
N MET A 169 -3.87 5.89 -1.63
CA MET A 169 -3.43 4.54 -1.98
C MET A 169 -3.83 4.23 -3.42
N PRO A 170 -2.87 3.99 -4.32
CA PRO A 170 -3.14 3.55 -5.67
C PRO A 170 -3.92 2.23 -5.68
N GLN A 171 -4.89 2.11 -6.59
CA GLN A 171 -5.69 0.88 -6.73
C GLN A 171 -5.26 0.10 -7.96
N SER A 172 -5.02 -1.20 -7.79
CA SER A 172 -4.73 -2.11 -8.89
C SER A 172 -5.49 -3.43 -8.74
N SER A 173 -5.82 -4.06 -9.85
CA SER A 173 -6.48 -5.37 -9.86
C SER A 173 -5.79 -6.33 -10.82
N ILE A 174 -5.46 -7.51 -10.30
CA ILE A 174 -4.97 -8.64 -11.10
C ILE A 174 -6.12 -9.52 -11.63
N VAL A 175 -7.33 -9.33 -11.12
CA VAL A 175 -8.46 -10.25 -11.34
C VAL A 175 -9.37 -9.79 -12.46
N SER A 176 -9.69 -8.53 -12.49
CA SER A 176 -10.61 -7.92 -13.45
C SER A 176 -10.11 -6.55 -13.87
N TYR A 177 -10.45 -6.16 -15.07
CA TYR A 177 -10.21 -4.80 -15.51
C TYR A 177 -11.03 -3.84 -14.66
N ILE A 178 -10.36 -2.88 -14.06
CA ILE A 178 -10.97 -1.88 -13.17
C ILE A 178 -11.07 -0.49 -13.82
N GLY A 179 -10.58 -0.34 -15.06
CA GLY A 179 -10.52 0.94 -15.73
C GLY A 179 -9.56 1.91 -15.03
N ASP A 180 -9.81 3.18 -15.22
CA ASP A 180 -9.06 4.27 -14.57
C ASP A 180 -9.72 4.63 -13.24
N LEU A 181 -9.73 3.69 -12.29
CA LEU A 181 -10.21 3.98 -10.94
C LEU A 181 -9.28 4.99 -10.27
N PRO A 182 -9.83 6.07 -9.71
CA PRO A 182 -9.03 7.02 -8.95
C PRO A 182 -8.43 6.33 -7.72
N PRO A 183 -7.29 6.80 -7.22
CA PRO A 183 -6.72 6.28 -5.98
C PRO A 183 -7.68 6.52 -4.82
N GLU A 184 -7.67 5.61 -3.87
CA GLU A 184 -8.36 5.81 -2.60
C GLU A 184 -7.64 6.91 -1.81
N THR A 185 -8.40 7.90 -1.35
CA THR A 185 -7.85 9.02 -0.57
C THR A 185 -8.41 9.00 0.84
N SER A 186 -7.58 9.36 1.80
CA SER A 186 -7.96 9.47 3.20
C SER A 186 -7.44 10.77 3.79
N THR A 187 -8.14 11.27 4.82
CA THR A 187 -7.69 12.38 5.65
C THR A 187 -7.66 11.93 7.09
N SER A 188 -6.51 12.05 7.73
CA SER A 188 -6.32 11.75 9.14
C SER A 188 -6.27 13.03 9.96
N TYR A 189 -6.82 12.95 11.16
CA TYR A 189 -6.78 13.99 12.18
C TYR A 189 -6.24 13.38 13.47
N GLU A 190 -5.37 14.07 14.13
CA GLU A 190 -4.79 13.69 15.41
C GLU A 190 -4.80 14.84 16.39
#